data_b3b57a387983851e62534d9853e5dac6
#
_entry.id   b3b57a387983851e62534d9853e5dac6
#
_cell.length_a   1.000
_cell.length_b   1.000
_cell.length_c   1.000
_cell.angle_alpha   90.00
_cell.angle_beta   90.00
_cell.angle_gamma   90.00
#
_symmetry.space_group_name_H-M   'P 1'
#
loop_
_entity.id
_entity.type
_entity.pdbx_description
1 polymer ?
#
loop_
_entity_poly.entity_id
_entity_poly.type
_entity_poly.pdbx_seq_one_letter_code
_entity_poly.pdbx_strand_id
1 'polypeptide(L)'
;MLTSSLLCSALLIAVPLRKELNEGWKFKQARLSNWYPATVPGVVHTDLMDNKIIEDPFFRLNERGMQWIDKEDWIYQTTFQLTPEMMGRENIDLIFKGLDTYADVYLNEKKILEANNMFREWKTSIKPDLKPGENVLKIYFHSPIKVDIPKWDALPYQYEAGNDQSENGGVFNKKVSVFARKAGYHYGWDWGPRLVTSGIWRPVYVEAWDNARINDVFIRQPEVSKSRASLIGEVEILADKEIDQANVTITEAASGRVLAGQTVSLQKGINKISLPFSIKSPKLWWSNGLGEPHLYSFRTDLTVNNQTSDAWTEEVGLRSLKIINRPDKDGKTFYVELNGIPVFAKGANYIPQDNFLPRVTPEQYEKTILDAANANMNMLRIWGGGTYESDLFYQLCDRYGILVWQDFM
;
A
#
# COMPACT_ATOMS: atom_id res chain seq x y z
N MET A 1 -15.38 57.73 -17.11
CA MET A 1 -14.87 56.84 -16.09
C MET A 1 -15.06 55.43 -16.56
N LEU A 2 -13.98 54.81 -17.11
CA LEU A 2 -13.98 53.41 -17.53
C LEU A 2 -13.48 52.59 -16.36
N THR A 3 -14.38 51.79 -15.73
CA THR A 3 -14.01 50.82 -14.71
C THR A 3 -13.47 49.56 -15.35
N SER A 4 -12.15 49.43 -15.31
CA SER A 4 -11.44 48.19 -15.68
C SER A 4 -11.69 47.13 -14.57
N SER A 5 -12.54 46.15 -14.88
CA SER A 5 -12.65 44.95 -14.03
C SER A 5 -11.44 44.05 -14.26
N LEU A 6 -10.52 44.01 -13.33
CA LEU A 6 -9.49 42.99 -13.28
C LEU A 6 -10.17 41.64 -12.96
N LEU A 7 -10.34 40.83 -14.01
CA LEU A 7 -10.58 39.39 -13.85
C LEU A 7 -9.31 38.76 -13.27
N CYS A 8 -9.31 38.56 -11.98
CA CYS A 8 -8.32 37.69 -11.32
C CYS A 8 -8.68 36.25 -11.76
N SER A 9 -8.05 35.76 -12.83
CA SER A 9 -8.09 34.34 -13.17
C SER A 9 -7.34 33.60 -12.08
N ALA A 10 -8.07 33.00 -11.13
CA ALA A 10 -7.47 32.01 -10.24
C ALA A 10 -6.86 30.91 -11.13
N LEU A 11 -5.55 30.78 -11.10
CA LEU A 11 -4.86 29.63 -11.67
C LEU A 11 -5.42 28.38 -10.95
N LEU A 12 -6.30 27.67 -11.63
CA LEU A 12 -6.75 26.36 -11.21
C LEU A 12 -5.53 25.44 -11.26
N ILE A 13 -4.98 25.12 -10.10
CA ILE A 13 -3.93 24.11 -9.95
C ILE A 13 -4.60 22.78 -10.35
N ALA A 14 -4.13 22.16 -11.42
CA ALA A 14 -4.75 20.98 -12.01
C ALA A 14 -4.29 19.66 -11.35
N VAL A 15 -3.80 19.69 -10.12
CA VAL A 15 -3.41 18.48 -9.37
C VAL A 15 -4.60 17.54 -9.17
N PRO A 16 -4.37 16.23 -9.09
CA PRO A 16 -5.40 15.26 -8.80
C PRO A 16 -6.17 15.61 -7.53
N LEU A 17 -7.51 15.54 -7.62
CA LEU A 17 -8.40 15.72 -6.48
C LEU A 17 -8.73 14.37 -5.88
N ARG A 18 -8.61 14.23 -4.57
CA ARG A 18 -8.85 12.97 -3.86
C ARG A 18 -9.99 13.10 -2.87
N LYS A 19 -10.85 12.09 -2.83
CA LYS A 19 -11.91 11.92 -1.85
C LYS A 19 -11.78 10.54 -1.20
N GLU A 20 -11.46 10.52 0.09
CA GLU A 20 -11.49 9.30 0.89
C GLU A 20 -12.93 8.80 1.06
N LEU A 21 -13.09 7.48 1.00
CA LEU A 21 -14.37 6.80 1.22
C LEU A 21 -14.31 5.95 2.49
N ASN A 22 -14.01 6.58 3.63
CA ASN A 22 -13.81 5.88 4.90
C ASN A 22 -15.07 5.91 5.80
N GLU A 23 -16.12 6.62 5.39
CA GLU A 23 -17.31 6.86 6.22
C GLU A 23 -18.58 6.28 5.61
N GLY A 24 -19.60 6.10 6.45
CA GLY A 24 -20.94 5.69 6.03
C GLY A 24 -21.04 4.23 5.57
N TRP A 25 -20.06 3.40 5.88
CA TRP A 25 -20.09 2.00 5.53
C TRP A 25 -21.02 1.20 6.42
N LYS A 26 -21.66 0.22 5.80
CA LYS A 26 -22.44 -0.83 6.46
C LYS A 26 -22.12 -2.18 5.85
N PHE A 27 -22.25 -3.22 6.65
CA PHE A 27 -21.99 -4.59 6.19
C PHE A 27 -23.12 -5.53 6.61
N LYS A 28 -23.17 -6.67 5.96
CA LYS A 28 -24.02 -7.80 6.33
C LYS A 28 -23.47 -9.11 5.82
N GLN A 29 -23.89 -10.20 6.43
CA GLN A 29 -23.77 -11.52 5.84
C GLN A 29 -24.66 -11.56 4.57
N ALA A 30 -24.12 -12.08 3.45
CA ALA A 30 -24.76 -11.94 2.14
C ALA A 30 -26.19 -12.50 2.10
N ARG A 31 -26.43 -13.63 2.80
CA ARG A 31 -27.73 -14.31 2.85
C ARG A 31 -28.77 -13.66 3.81
N LEU A 32 -28.32 -12.75 4.68
CA LEU A 32 -29.21 -12.09 5.65
C LEU A 32 -29.63 -10.71 5.18
N SER A 33 -30.74 -10.20 5.73
CA SER A 33 -31.26 -8.88 5.38
C SER A 33 -30.72 -7.75 6.26
N ASN A 34 -30.29 -8.07 7.49
CA ASN A 34 -29.89 -7.06 8.49
C ASN A 34 -28.55 -6.44 8.16
N TRP A 35 -28.51 -5.11 8.08
CA TRP A 35 -27.32 -4.32 7.92
C TRP A 35 -26.82 -3.81 9.28
N TYR A 36 -25.51 -3.76 9.44
CA TYR A 36 -24.82 -3.24 10.61
C TYR A 36 -23.78 -2.19 10.18
N PRO A 37 -23.45 -1.21 11.02
CA PRO A 37 -22.35 -0.29 10.77
C PRO A 37 -21.03 -1.04 10.57
N ALA A 38 -20.20 -0.53 9.66
CA ALA A 38 -18.86 -1.07 9.39
C ALA A 38 -17.80 0.03 9.46
N THR A 39 -16.59 -0.34 9.82
CA THR A 39 -15.41 0.51 9.83
C THR A 39 -14.54 0.20 8.60
N VAL A 40 -14.12 1.24 7.87
CA VAL A 40 -13.22 1.10 6.72
C VAL A 40 -12.09 2.13 6.85
N PRO A 41 -10.81 1.70 6.82
CA PRO A 41 -10.35 0.30 6.68
C PRO A 41 -10.77 -0.60 7.83
N GLY A 42 -11.09 -1.87 7.50
CA GLY A 42 -11.57 -2.84 8.49
C GLY A 42 -11.69 -4.26 7.91
N VAL A 43 -12.07 -5.19 8.79
CA VAL A 43 -12.36 -6.57 8.42
C VAL A 43 -13.62 -7.05 9.12
N VAL A 44 -14.27 -8.05 8.57
CA VAL A 44 -15.54 -8.58 9.07
C VAL A 44 -15.52 -8.93 10.57
N HIS A 45 -14.41 -9.45 11.08
CA HIS A 45 -14.28 -9.83 12.49
C HIS A 45 -14.34 -8.61 13.42
N THR A 46 -13.66 -7.52 13.07
CA THR A 46 -13.71 -6.28 13.86
C THR A 46 -15.10 -5.68 13.84
N ASP A 47 -15.73 -5.64 12.67
CA ASP A 47 -17.09 -5.12 12.55
C ASP A 47 -18.12 -5.95 13.33
N LEU A 48 -17.97 -7.29 13.34
CA LEU A 48 -18.83 -8.16 14.15
C LEU A 48 -18.64 -7.94 15.65
N MET A 49 -17.40 -7.70 16.11
CA MET A 49 -17.12 -7.36 17.51
C MET A 49 -17.72 -6.00 17.90
N ASP A 50 -17.52 -4.98 17.09
CA ASP A 50 -18.00 -3.63 17.35
C ASP A 50 -19.53 -3.59 17.45
N ASN A 51 -20.21 -4.42 16.67
CA ASN A 51 -21.65 -4.60 16.71
C ASN A 51 -22.11 -5.64 17.76
N LYS A 52 -21.21 -6.18 18.61
CA LYS A 52 -21.50 -7.13 19.66
C LYS A 52 -22.20 -8.41 19.18
N ILE A 53 -21.90 -8.83 17.96
CA ILE A 53 -22.41 -10.06 17.36
C ILE A 53 -21.49 -11.23 17.74
N ILE A 54 -20.21 -10.95 17.93
CA ILE A 54 -19.21 -11.88 18.47
C ILE A 54 -18.48 -11.24 19.64
N GLU A 55 -17.94 -12.07 20.50
CA GLU A 55 -17.04 -11.66 21.59
C GLU A 55 -15.60 -11.50 21.08
N ASP A 56 -14.69 -11.04 21.95
CA ASP A 56 -13.27 -10.95 21.63
C ASP A 56 -12.69 -12.36 21.35
N PRO A 57 -12.17 -12.62 20.15
CA PRO A 57 -11.58 -13.92 19.77
C PRO A 57 -10.38 -14.31 20.62
N PHE A 58 -9.66 -13.34 21.18
CA PHE A 58 -8.45 -13.58 21.97
C PHE A 58 -8.76 -13.88 23.45
N PHE A 59 -10.03 -13.80 23.84
CA PHE A 59 -10.42 -14.16 25.21
C PHE A 59 -10.73 -15.67 25.31
N ARG A 60 -9.91 -16.40 26.08
CA ARG A 60 -10.03 -17.85 26.34
C ARG A 60 -10.06 -18.67 25.03
N LEU A 61 -11.21 -19.28 24.72
CA LEU A 61 -11.41 -20.19 23.58
C LEU A 61 -12.43 -19.63 22.57
N ASN A 62 -12.69 -18.32 22.61
CA ASN A 62 -13.71 -17.70 21.77
C ASN A 62 -13.41 -17.87 20.26
N GLU A 63 -12.13 -17.95 19.88
CA GLU A 63 -11.73 -18.18 18.50
C GLU A 63 -12.33 -19.46 17.89
N ARG A 64 -12.61 -20.46 18.72
CA ARG A 64 -13.24 -21.72 18.27
C ARG A 64 -14.69 -21.52 17.83
N GLY A 65 -15.41 -20.62 18.50
CA GLY A 65 -16.81 -20.28 18.19
C GLY A 65 -16.97 -19.41 16.93
N MET A 66 -15.86 -18.89 16.36
CA MET A 66 -15.88 -17.93 15.27
C MET A 66 -15.57 -18.54 13.89
N GLN A 67 -15.29 -19.84 13.85
CA GLN A 67 -14.88 -20.55 12.64
C GLN A 67 -15.96 -20.67 11.57
N TRP A 68 -17.16 -20.11 11.81
CA TRP A 68 -18.22 -19.99 10.83
C TRP A 68 -18.06 -18.75 9.91
N ILE A 69 -17.34 -17.72 10.37
CA ILE A 69 -17.26 -16.40 9.71
C ILE A 69 -16.61 -16.51 8.33
N ASP A 70 -15.55 -17.29 8.20
CA ASP A 70 -14.81 -17.50 6.96
C ASP A 70 -15.56 -18.36 5.92
N LYS A 71 -16.64 -19.04 6.36
CA LYS A 71 -17.50 -19.85 5.49
C LYS A 71 -18.70 -19.09 4.95
N GLU A 72 -18.83 -17.81 5.30
CA GLU A 72 -19.89 -16.94 4.85
C GLU A 72 -19.38 -15.92 3.85
N ASP A 73 -20.27 -15.52 2.93
CA ASP A 73 -20.02 -14.41 2.05
C ASP A 73 -20.53 -13.12 2.70
N TRP A 74 -19.83 -12.02 2.47
CA TRP A 74 -20.10 -10.74 3.12
C TRP A 74 -20.32 -9.62 2.11
N ILE A 75 -21.18 -8.67 2.43
CA ILE A 75 -21.45 -7.50 1.60
C ILE A 75 -21.13 -6.25 2.42
N TYR A 76 -20.30 -5.38 1.85
CA TYR A 76 -20.05 -4.02 2.33
C TYR A 76 -20.68 -3.03 1.38
N GLN A 77 -21.25 -1.95 1.90
CA GLN A 77 -21.88 -0.91 1.09
C GLN A 77 -21.73 0.45 1.75
N THR A 78 -21.46 1.45 0.91
CA THR A 78 -21.56 2.88 1.28
C THR A 78 -22.20 3.67 0.16
N THR A 79 -22.54 4.94 0.42
CA THR A 79 -22.93 5.91 -0.58
C THR A 79 -21.99 7.10 -0.54
N PHE A 80 -21.74 7.71 -1.70
CA PHE A 80 -20.90 8.88 -1.80
C PHE A 80 -21.38 9.84 -2.89
N GLN A 81 -20.98 11.11 -2.75
CA GLN A 81 -21.17 12.13 -3.77
C GLN A 81 -19.82 12.77 -4.09
N LEU A 82 -19.57 13.06 -5.36
CA LEU A 82 -18.40 13.83 -5.78
C LEU A 82 -18.76 15.30 -5.94
N THR A 83 -17.78 16.17 -5.69
CA THR A 83 -17.96 17.60 -5.93
C THR A 83 -18.11 17.88 -7.42
N PRO A 84 -18.77 18.99 -7.81
CA PRO A 84 -18.86 19.40 -9.21
C PRO A 84 -17.48 19.51 -9.87
N GLU A 85 -16.47 19.94 -9.12
CA GLU A 85 -15.07 20.02 -9.60
C GLU A 85 -14.52 18.63 -9.94
N MET A 86 -14.68 17.63 -9.09
CA MET A 86 -14.25 16.26 -9.37
C MET A 86 -15.00 15.67 -10.55
N MET A 87 -16.33 15.89 -10.61
CA MET A 87 -17.17 15.40 -11.71
C MET A 87 -16.79 16.03 -13.06
N GLY A 88 -16.24 17.24 -13.06
CA GLY A 88 -15.75 17.95 -14.24
C GLY A 88 -14.45 17.41 -14.82
N ARG A 89 -13.65 16.66 -14.04
CA ARG A 89 -12.34 16.14 -14.49
C ARG A 89 -12.50 15.10 -15.60
N GLU A 90 -11.49 14.98 -16.47
CA GLU A 90 -11.48 14.03 -17.60
C GLU A 90 -11.48 12.58 -17.14
N ASN A 91 -10.77 12.29 -16.06
CA ASN A 91 -10.60 10.95 -15.50
C ASN A 91 -11.05 10.91 -14.05
N ILE A 92 -11.76 9.85 -13.68
CA ILE A 92 -12.16 9.58 -12.30
C ILE A 92 -11.96 8.09 -12.03
N ASP A 93 -11.04 7.78 -11.13
CA ASP A 93 -10.64 6.43 -10.76
C ASP A 93 -11.09 6.10 -9.33
N LEU A 94 -11.55 4.87 -9.11
CA LEU A 94 -11.75 4.29 -7.79
C LEU A 94 -10.55 3.41 -7.47
N ILE A 95 -9.93 3.65 -6.32
CA ILE A 95 -8.71 2.98 -5.88
C ILE A 95 -8.94 2.32 -4.54
N PHE A 96 -8.66 1.02 -4.45
CA PHE A 96 -8.56 0.26 -3.20
C PHE A 96 -7.10 -0.09 -2.95
N LYS A 97 -6.55 0.37 -1.84
CA LYS A 97 -5.19 0.00 -1.42
C LYS A 97 -5.08 -1.46 -0.99
N GLY A 98 -6.21 -2.11 -0.70
CA GLY A 98 -6.25 -3.54 -0.38
C GLY A 98 -7.67 -4.07 -0.18
N LEU A 99 -8.01 -5.15 -0.89
CA LEU A 99 -9.24 -5.93 -0.72
C LEU A 99 -8.86 -7.34 -0.27
N ASP A 100 -9.44 -7.82 0.81
CA ASP A 100 -9.15 -9.13 1.39
C ASP A 100 -10.36 -10.07 1.22
N THR A 101 -10.35 -10.94 0.26
CA THR A 101 -9.39 -11.28 -0.80
C THR A 101 -10.13 -11.40 -2.12
N TYR A 102 -11.14 -12.31 -2.21
CA TYR A 102 -12.00 -12.50 -3.37
C TYR A 102 -13.17 -11.55 -3.29
N ALA A 103 -13.21 -10.54 -4.15
CA ALA A 103 -14.22 -9.51 -4.09
C ALA A 103 -14.72 -9.08 -5.45
N ASP A 104 -16.06 -8.95 -5.56
CA ASP A 104 -16.73 -8.29 -6.67
C ASP A 104 -17.15 -6.89 -6.26
N VAL A 105 -16.73 -5.89 -7.01
CA VAL A 105 -17.04 -4.48 -6.75
C VAL A 105 -18.11 -4.00 -7.71
N TYR A 106 -19.14 -3.36 -7.17
CA TYR A 106 -20.26 -2.81 -7.92
C TYR A 106 -20.41 -1.31 -7.65
N LEU A 107 -20.56 -0.54 -8.72
CA LEU A 107 -20.97 0.86 -8.66
C LEU A 107 -22.35 0.99 -9.30
N ASN A 108 -23.32 1.52 -8.55
CA ASN A 108 -24.70 1.69 -9.02
C ASN A 108 -25.27 0.41 -9.65
N GLU A 109 -25.05 -0.74 -8.99
CA GLU A 109 -25.44 -2.11 -9.40
C GLU A 109 -24.63 -2.70 -10.59
N LYS A 110 -23.77 -1.96 -11.25
CA LYS A 110 -22.90 -2.45 -12.31
C LYS A 110 -21.60 -3.00 -11.69
N LYS A 111 -21.22 -4.24 -12.03
CA LYS A 111 -19.91 -4.81 -11.66
C LYS A 111 -18.82 -4.08 -12.43
N ILE A 112 -17.87 -3.49 -11.71
CA ILE A 112 -16.78 -2.66 -12.27
C ILE A 112 -15.40 -3.23 -12.04
N LEU A 113 -15.23 -4.17 -11.08
CA LEU A 113 -13.94 -4.76 -10.74
C LEU A 113 -14.13 -6.11 -10.07
N GLU A 114 -13.16 -7.03 -10.27
CA GLU A 114 -13.02 -8.30 -9.57
C GLU A 114 -11.62 -8.39 -8.97
N ALA A 115 -11.52 -8.69 -7.66
CA ALA A 115 -10.29 -8.82 -6.92
C ALA A 115 -10.09 -10.26 -6.43
N ASN A 116 -8.82 -10.70 -6.37
CA ASN A 116 -8.44 -12.04 -5.93
C ASN A 116 -7.07 -12.07 -5.21
N ASN A 117 -6.58 -10.93 -4.77
CA ASN A 117 -5.26 -10.80 -4.15
C ASN A 117 -5.27 -9.64 -3.15
N MET A 118 -5.01 -9.92 -1.85
CA MET A 118 -5.04 -8.89 -0.83
C MET A 118 -3.78 -8.00 -0.82
N PHE A 119 -2.70 -8.43 -1.44
CA PHE A 119 -1.40 -7.75 -1.37
C PHE A 119 -1.21 -6.64 -2.41
N ARG A 120 -2.14 -6.48 -3.34
CA ARG A 120 -2.02 -5.48 -4.40
C ARG A 120 -3.10 -4.40 -4.30
N GLU A 121 -2.77 -3.25 -4.86
CA GLU A 121 -3.72 -2.19 -5.13
C GLU A 121 -4.64 -2.57 -6.31
N TRP A 122 -5.91 -2.20 -6.21
CA TRP A 122 -6.93 -2.39 -7.24
C TRP A 122 -7.47 -1.05 -7.68
N LYS A 123 -7.43 -0.79 -8.98
CA LYS A 123 -7.84 0.48 -9.58
C LYS A 123 -8.74 0.25 -10.78
N THR A 124 -9.79 1.05 -10.89
CA THR A 124 -10.68 1.04 -12.06
C THR A 124 -11.21 2.45 -12.35
N SER A 125 -11.36 2.78 -13.63
CA SER A 125 -12.03 4.02 -14.02
C SER A 125 -13.53 3.90 -13.80
N ILE A 126 -14.11 4.89 -13.15
CA ILE A 126 -15.54 4.89 -12.78
C ILE A 126 -16.35 6.01 -13.42
N LYS A 127 -15.72 6.96 -14.11
CA LYS A 127 -16.40 8.12 -14.67
C LYS A 127 -17.64 7.79 -15.51
N PRO A 128 -17.61 6.76 -16.40
CA PRO A 128 -18.78 6.42 -17.23
C PRO A 128 -19.98 5.87 -16.43
N ASP A 129 -19.73 5.39 -15.19
CA ASP A 129 -20.71 4.69 -14.35
C ASP A 129 -21.23 5.56 -13.20
N LEU A 130 -20.68 6.80 -13.08
CA LEU A 130 -21.13 7.77 -12.08
C LEU A 130 -22.45 8.40 -12.48
N LYS A 131 -23.28 8.65 -11.46
CA LYS A 131 -24.52 9.43 -11.57
C LYS A 131 -24.34 10.80 -10.94
N PRO A 132 -25.05 11.84 -11.41
CA PRO A 132 -25.16 13.07 -10.66
C PRO A 132 -25.75 12.81 -9.25
N GLY A 133 -25.17 13.41 -8.22
CA GLY A 133 -25.60 13.22 -6.84
C GLY A 133 -25.05 11.94 -6.20
N GLU A 134 -25.92 11.18 -5.54
CA GLU A 134 -25.53 10.01 -4.76
C GLU A 134 -25.21 8.78 -5.63
N ASN A 135 -24.09 8.16 -5.34
CA ASN A 135 -23.61 6.91 -5.95
C ASN A 135 -23.50 5.83 -4.88
N VAL A 136 -23.89 4.62 -5.21
CA VAL A 136 -23.84 3.44 -4.32
C VAL A 136 -22.64 2.59 -4.68
N LEU A 137 -21.72 2.40 -3.74
CA LEU A 137 -20.57 1.50 -3.86
C LEU A 137 -20.84 0.25 -3.01
N LYS A 138 -20.86 -0.92 -3.64
CA LYS A 138 -21.11 -2.21 -3.00
C LYS A 138 -19.99 -3.19 -3.32
N ILE A 139 -19.48 -3.89 -2.31
CA ILE A 139 -18.44 -4.90 -2.44
C ILE A 139 -18.99 -6.20 -1.89
N TYR A 140 -18.97 -7.25 -2.72
CA TYR A 140 -19.33 -8.60 -2.35
C TYR A 140 -18.06 -9.42 -2.13
N PHE A 141 -17.77 -9.79 -0.90
CA PHE A 141 -16.67 -10.67 -0.55
C PHE A 141 -17.12 -12.12 -0.55
N HIS A 142 -16.50 -12.92 -1.40
CA HIS A 142 -16.68 -14.36 -1.41
C HIS A 142 -15.85 -15.02 -0.30
N SER A 143 -16.41 -16.00 0.35
CA SER A 143 -15.69 -16.83 1.30
C SER A 143 -14.46 -17.47 0.65
N PRO A 144 -13.23 -17.22 1.15
CA PRO A 144 -12.06 -17.90 0.60
C PRO A 144 -12.14 -19.42 0.77
N ILE A 145 -12.82 -19.89 1.80
CA ILE A 145 -13.02 -21.34 2.03
C ILE A 145 -13.92 -21.95 0.95
N LYS A 146 -15.04 -21.29 0.62
CA LYS A 146 -15.93 -21.76 -0.45
C LYS A 146 -15.26 -21.74 -1.83
N VAL A 147 -14.43 -20.72 -2.08
CA VAL A 147 -13.72 -20.57 -3.36
C VAL A 147 -12.60 -21.60 -3.52
N ASP A 148 -11.90 -21.94 -2.44
CA ASP A 148 -10.64 -22.69 -2.53
C ASP A 148 -10.82 -24.20 -2.25
N ILE A 149 -11.86 -24.63 -1.52
CA ILE A 149 -12.16 -26.07 -1.34
C ILE A 149 -12.31 -26.81 -2.67
N PRO A 150 -13.05 -26.32 -3.68
CA PRO A 150 -13.12 -26.99 -4.97
C PRO A 150 -11.78 -27.13 -5.69
N LYS A 151 -10.86 -26.16 -5.50
CA LYS A 151 -9.50 -26.24 -6.06
C LYS A 151 -8.69 -27.34 -5.38
N TRP A 152 -8.81 -27.45 -4.05
CA TRP A 152 -8.21 -28.55 -3.30
C TRP A 152 -8.73 -29.91 -3.76
N ASP A 153 -10.06 -30.06 -3.88
CA ASP A 153 -10.69 -31.32 -4.24
C ASP A 153 -10.37 -31.76 -5.69
N ALA A 154 -10.03 -30.80 -6.57
CA ALA A 154 -9.69 -31.08 -7.96
C ALA A 154 -8.23 -31.57 -8.15
N LEU A 155 -7.37 -31.45 -7.14
CA LEU A 155 -5.97 -31.86 -7.26
C LEU A 155 -5.80 -33.37 -7.03
N PRO A 156 -4.95 -34.05 -7.81
CA PRO A 156 -4.62 -35.46 -7.62
C PRO A 156 -3.68 -35.71 -6.44
N TYR A 157 -3.12 -34.66 -5.85
CA TYR A 157 -2.24 -34.70 -4.67
C TYR A 157 -2.48 -33.44 -3.81
N GLN A 158 -2.04 -33.49 -2.56
CA GLN A 158 -2.18 -32.40 -1.62
C GLN A 158 -0.88 -31.61 -1.52
N TYR A 159 -1.00 -30.26 -1.51
CA TYR A 159 0.12 -29.40 -1.17
C TYR A 159 0.35 -29.37 0.34
N GLU A 160 1.62 -29.37 0.73
CA GLU A 160 1.96 -29.15 2.12
C GLU A 160 1.71 -27.69 2.52
N ALA A 161 1.03 -27.52 3.65
CA ALA A 161 0.77 -26.22 4.29
C ALA A 161 0.82 -26.42 5.81
N GLY A 162 2.02 -26.60 6.34
CA GLY A 162 2.25 -27.08 7.70
C GLY A 162 1.58 -26.29 8.81
N ASN A 163 1.40 -24.98 8.60
CA ASN A 163 0.81 -24.09 9.60
C ASN A 163 -0.68 -23.79 9.37
N ASP A 164 -1.28 -24.28 8.27
CA ASP A 164 -2.72 -24.15 8.06
C ASP A 164 -3.48 -25.04 9.04
N GLN A 165 -4.22 -24.41 9.95
CA GLN A 165 -5.01 -25.08 11.01
C GLN A 165 -6.42 -25.39 10.51
N SER A 166 -6.55 -26.03 9.37
CA SER A 166 -7.83 -26.38 8.74
C SER A 166 -8.73 -27.22 9.64
N GLU A 167 -8.16 -28.08 10.48
CA GLU A 167 -8.88 -28.91 11.46
C GLU A 167 -9.64 -28.04 12.48
N ASN A 168 -8.99 -26.99 12.99
CA ASN A 168 -9.62 -26.00 13.89
C ASN A 168 -10.73 -25.23 13.18
N GLY A 169 -10.59 -25.04 11.85
CA GLY A 169 -11.57 -24.38 11.01
C GLY A 169 -12.78 -25.24 10.65
N GLY A 170 -12.82 -26.52 11.03
CA GLY A 170 -13.91 -27.44 10.66
C GLY A 170 -13.98 -27.75 9.17
N VAL A 171 -12.83 -27.70 8.47
CA VAL A 171 -12.68 -28.10 7.06
C VAL A 171 -11.77 -29.33 6.94
N PHE A 172 -11.63 -30.07 8.01
CA PHE A 172 -10.83 -31.29 8.15
C PHE A 172 -9.35 -31.03 7.77
N ASN A 173 -8.80 -31.84 6.87
CA ASN A 173 -7.43 -31.74 6.41
C ASN A 173 -7.26 -30.86 5.14
N LYS A 174 -8.31 -30.16 4.73
CA LYS A 174 -8.26 -29.32 3.51
C LYS A 174 -7.52 -28.02 3.77
N LYS A 175 -6.22 -28.06 3.61
CA LYS A 175 -5.30 -26.91 3.82
C LYS A 175 -5.34 -25.97 2.62
N VAL A 176 -6.29 -25.06 2.62
CA VAL A 176 -6.62 -24.22 1.45
C VAL A 176 -5.83 -22.93 1.38
N SER A 177 -5.03 -22.58 2.39
CA SER A 177 -4.21 -21.36 2.42
C SER A 177 -3.30 -21.19 1.20
N VAL A 178 -2.86 -22.28 0.60
CA VAL A 178 -1.97 -22.28 -0.58
C VAL A 178 -2.62 -21.79 -1.87
N PHE A 179 -3.96 -21.70 -1.93
CA PHE A 179 -4.69 -21.26 -3.14
C PHE A 179 -5.03 -19.79 -3.14
N ALA A 180 -5.12 -19.16 -1.95
CA ALA A 180 -5.45 -17.75 -1.81
C ALA A 180 -4.21 -16.87 -1.82
N ARG A 181 -4.22 -15.78 -2.57
CA ARG A 181 -3.23 -14.69 -2.43
C ARG A 181 -3.59 -13.84 -1.21
N LYS A 182 -3.44 -14.43 -0.04
CA LYS A 182 -3.83 -13.93 1.29
C LYS A 182 -2.75 -14.27 2.30
N ALA A 183 -2.61 -13.43 3.33
CA ALA A 183 -1.64 -13.67 4.39
C ALA A 183 -1.86 -15.05 5.06
N GLY A 184 -0.79 -15.85 5.06
CA GLY A 184 -0.86 -17.24 5.51
C GLY A 184 -1.26 -17.38 6.97
N TYR A 185 -0.87 -16.43 7.83
CA TYR A 185 -1.19 -16.47 9.27
C TYR A 185 -2.69 -16.42 9.57
N HIS A 186 -3.53 -15.87 8.67
CA HIS A 186 -4.98 -15.88 8.86
C HIS A 186 -5.55 -17.31 8.93
N TYR A 187 -4.89 -18.29 8.30
CA TYR A 187 -5.28 -19.70 8.40
C TYR A 187 -4.73 -20.41 9.65
N GLY A 188 -4.17 -19.64 10.57
CA GLY A 188 -3.52 -20.09 11.79
C GLY A 188 -2.01 -20.15 11.68
N TRP A 189 -1.34 -19.91 12.79
CA TRP A 189 0.11 -20.02 12.91
C TRP A 189 0.46 -20.41 14.35
N ASP A 190 1.76 -20.65 14.65
CA ASP A 190 2.22 -21.02 15.99
C ASP A 190 2.09 -19.89 17.03
N TRP A 191 1.94 -18.65 16.58
CA TRP A 191 1.78 -17.45 17.42
C TRP A 191 0.37 -16.84 17.36
N GLY A 192 -0.51 -17.28 16.46
CA GLY A 192 -1.81 -16.65 16.26
C GLY A 192 -2.93 -17.65 15.92
N PRO A 193 -4.17 -17.39 16.39
CA PRO A 193 -5.31 -18.22 16.09
C PRO A 193 -5.68 -18.19 14.61
N ARG A 194 -6.39 -19.21 14.15
CA ARG A 194 -7.00 -19.24 12.82
C ARG A 194 -8.20 -18.31 12.79
N LEU A 195 -8.05 -17.17 12.11
CA LEU A 195 -9.10 -16.17 11.89
C LEU A 195 -8.99 -15.69 10.44
N VAL A 196 -9.65 -16.39 9.52
CA VAL A 196 -9.61 -16.08 8.09
C VAL A 196 -10.52 -14.91 7.80
N THR A 197 -9.94 -13.74 7.58
CA THR A 197 -10.63 -12.47 7.44
C THR A 197 -11.22 -12.25 6.03
N SER A 198 -12.10 -11.27 5.93
CA SER A 198 -12.56 -10.63 4.68
C SER A 198 -12.84 -9.16 4.98
N GLY A 199 -12.57 -8.25 4.03
CA GLY A 199 -12.88 -6.84 4.21
C GLY A 199 -12.06 -5.89 3.34
N ILE A 200 -12.35 -4.60 3.51
CA ILE A 200 -11.61 -3.48 2.90
C ILE A 200 -10.49 -3.12 3.89
N TRP A 201 -9.39 -3.87 3.87
CA TRP A 201 -8.39 -3.81 4.94
C TRP A 201 -7.39 -2.66 4.84
N ARG A 202 -7.39 -1.94 3.72
CA ARG A 202 -6.60 -0.72 3.48
C ARG A 202 -7.50 0.39 2.93
N PRO A 203 -7.04 1.66 2.90
CA PRO A 203 -7.85 2.79 2.44
C PRO A 203 -8.47 2.59 1.05
N VAL A 204 -9.65 3.19 0.87
CA VAL A 204 -10.34 3.31 -0.41
C VAL A 204 -10.65 4.77 -0.69
N TYR A 205 -10.42 5.22 -1.92
CA TYR A 205 -10.66 6.60 -2.33
C TYR A 205 -10.98 6.74 -3.81
N VAL A 206 -11.58 7.87 -4.15
CA VAL A 206 -11.77 8.32 -5.53
C VAL A 206 -10.74 9.39 -5.85
N GLU A 207 -10.08 9.28 -6.99
CA GLU A 207 -9.13 10.25 -7.52
C GLU A 207 -9.60 10.77 -8.87
N ALA A 208 -9.66 12.11 -9.02
CA ALA A 208 -10.10 12.79 -10.24
C ALA A 208 -8.96 13.64 -10.79
N TRP A 209 -8.63 13.48 -12.08
CA TRP A 209 -7.46 14.09 -12.70
C TRP A 209 -7.67 14.35 -14.19
N ASP A 210 -6.81 15.21 -14.76
CA ASP A 210 -6.84 15.60 -16.18
C ASP A 210 -5.46 15.41 -16.81
N ASN A 211 -5.45 15.23 -18.15
CA ASN A 211 -4.26 15.19 -19.00
C ASN A 211 -3.25 14.10 -18.60
N ALA A 212 -2.50 14.32 -17.52
CA ALA A 212 -1.48 13.39 -17.05
C ALA A 212 -1.25 13.55 -15.55
N ARG A 213 -0.83 12.46 -14.89
CA ARG A 213 -0.45 12.42 -13.47
C ARG A 213 0.80 11.57 -13.26
N ILE A 214 1.49 11.82 -12.17
CA ILE A 214 2.60 10.97 -11.72
C ILE A 214 2.01 9.69 -11.14
N ASN A 215 2.44 8.55 -11.68
CA ASN A 215 2.02 7.23 -11.20
C ASN A 215 2.99 6.67 -10.17
N ASP A 216 4.30 6.94 -10.34
CA ASP A 216 5.36 6.52 -9.42
C ASP A 216 6.61 7.37 -9.60
N VAL A 217 7.41 7.53 -8.52
CA VAL A 217 8.73 8.15 -8.55
C VAL A 217 9.69 7.26 -7.77
N PHE A 218 10.83 6.93 -8.39
CA PHE A 218 11.90 6.19 -7.74
C PHE A 218 13.25 6.88 -7.92
N ILE A 219 13.90 7.25 -6.83
CA ILE A 219 15.24 7.84 -6.86
C ILE A 219 16.28 6.72 -6.78
N ARG A 220 16.68 6.24 -7.95
CA ARG A 220 17.73 5.23 -8.06
C ARG A 220 19.09 5.83 -7.73
N GLN A 221 19.93 5.07 -7.02
CA GLN A 221 21.21 5.48 -6.48
C GLN A 221 22.36 4.62 -7.05
N PRO A 222 22.77 4.80 -8.34
CA PRO A 222 23.79 3.97 -8.97
C PRO A 222 25.13 4.03 -8.25
N GLU A 223 25.49 5.22 -7.74
CA GLU A 223 26.74 5.42 -7.02
C GLU A 223 26.56 6.47 -5.93
N VAL A 224 26.89 6.10 -4.70
CA VAL A 224 26.85 7.01 -3.54
C VAL A 224 28.16 6.87 -2.75
N SER A 225 28.80 8.00 -2.51
CA SER A 225 30.01 8.15 -1.71
C SER A 225 29.98 9.42 -0.86
N LYS A 226 30.92 9.60 0.04
CA LYS A 226 31.06 10.84 0.83
C LYS A 226 31.31 12.10 -0.02
N SER A 227 31.90 11.94 -1.20
CA SER A 227 32.23 13.06 -2.09
C SER A 227 31.11 13.39 -3.07
N ARG A 228 30.32 12.38 -3.49
CA ARG A 228 29.27 12.54 -4.50
C ARG A 228 28.24 11.43 -4.42
N ALA A 229 26.98 11.79 -4.65
CA ALA A 229 25.92 10.89 -5.01
C ALA A 229 25.51 11.14 -6.47
N SER A 230 25.58 10.10 -7.31
CA SER A 230 25.03 10.07 -8.66
C SER A 230 23.66 9.41 -8.61
N LEU A 231 22.63 10.14 -9.01
CA LEU A 231 21.23 9.77 -8.80
C LEU A 231 20.47 9.81 -10.13
N ILE A 232 19.43 9.01 -10.23
CA ILE A 232 18.51 9.04 -11.37
C ILE A 232 17.09 9.01 -10.81
N GLY A 233 16.32 10.08 -11.06
CA GLY A 233 14.90 10.09 -10.83
C GLY A 233 14.20 9.32 -11.95
N GLU A 234 13.64 8.16 -11.64
CA GLU A 234 12.81 7.39 -12.56
C GLU A 234 11.36 7.76 -12.26
N VAL A 235 10.74 8.49 -13.19
CA VAL A 235 9.38 9.03 -13.07
C VAL A 235 8.46 8.28 -14.01
N GLU A 236 7.44 7.63 -13.49
CA GLU A 236 6.40 6.99 -14.27
C GLU A 236 5.18 7.91 -14.33
N ILE A 237 4.78 8.28 -15.55
CA ILE A 237 3.69 9.21 -15.81
C ILE A 237 2.59 8.49 -16.58
N LEU A 238 1.36 8.54 -16.08
CA LEU A 238 0.16 8.10 -16.78
C LEU A 238 -0.46 9.30 -17.50
N ALA A 239 -0.56 9.22 -18.83
CA ALA A 239 -1.24 10.23 -19.67
C ALA A 239 -2.51 9.63 -20.28
N ASP A 240 -3.61 10.40 -20.30
CA ASP A 240 -4.89 9.97 -20.88
C ASP A 240 -4.94 10.15 -22.41
N LYS A 241 -4.06 10.99 -22.93
CA LYS A 241 -3.90 11.32 -24.36
C LYS A 241 -2.45 11.64 -24.71
N GLU A 242 -2.16 11.82 -25.98
CA GLU A 242 -0.86 12.34 -26.42
C GLU A 242 -0.70 13.80 -25.97
N ILE A 243 0.50 14.16 -25.49
CA ILE A 243 0.87 15.49 -25.03
C ILE A 243 2.22 15.81 -25.65
N ASP A 244 2.23 16.82 -26.55
CA ASP A 244 3.45 17.18 -27.27
C ASP A 244 4.54 17.74 -26.35
N GLN A 245 4.14 18.45 -25.30
CA GLN A 245 5.07 19.13 -24.41
C GLN A 245 4.60 19.06 -22.94
N ALA A 246 5.34 18.30 -22.14
CA ALA A 246 5.23 18.28 -20.69
C ALA A 246 6.62 18.55 -20.09
N ASN A 247 6.67 19.22 -18.94
CA ASN A 247 7.91 19.44 -18.20
C ASN A 247 7.88 18.59 -16.93
N VAL A 248 8.97 17.86 -16.71
CA VAL A 248 9.20 17.09 -15.48
C VAL A 248 10.42 17.65 -14.79
N THR A 249 10.29 18.04 -13.52
CA THR A 249 11.40 18.62 -12.75
C THR A 249 11.53 17.92 -11.39
N ILE A 250 12.77 17.74 -10.93
CA ILE A 250 13.08 17.27 -9.58
C ILE A 250 13.76 18.40 -8.82
N THR A 251 13.22 18.73 -7.67
CA THR A 251 13.67 19.82 -6.79
C THR A 251 14.01 19.27 -5.42
N GLU A 252 15.09 19.73 -4.81
CA GLU A 252 15.35 19.51 -3.38
C GLU A 252 14.40 20.42 -2.58
N ALA A 253 13.45 19.81 -1.88
CA ALA A 253 12.36 20.56 -1.24
C ALA A 253 12.86 21.58 -0.19
N ALA A 254 13.89 21.23 0.59
CA ALA A 254 14.43 22.09 1.64
C ALA A 254 15.08 23.39 1.12
N SER A 255 15.75 23.34 -0.05
CA SER A 255 16.46 24.50 -0.64
C SER A 255 15.70 25.16 -1.77
N GLY A 256 14.69 24.49 -2.33
CA GLY A 256 14.03 24.91 -3.57
C GLY A 256 14.89 24.79 -4.82
N ARG A 257 16.06 24.15 -4.74
CA ARG A 257 17.00 24.02 -5.85
C ARG A 257 16.53 22.94 -6.83
N VAL A 258 16.35 23.33 -8.08
CA VAL A 258 16.10 22.38 -9.17
C VAL A 258 17.36 21.56 -9.42
N LEU A 259 17.24 20.23 -9.32
CA LEU A 259 18.34 19.26 -9.47
C LEU A 259 18.39 18.68 -10.88
N ALA A 260 17.22 18.43 -11.48
CA ALA A 260 17.05 17.97 -12.84
C ALA A 260 15.74 18.47 -13.43
N GLY A 261 15.68 18.57 -14.76
CA GLY A 261 14.45 18.88 -15.46
C GLY A 261 14.57 18.54 -16.93
N GLN A 262 13.46 18.13 -17.52
CA GLN A 262 13.37 17.79 -18.95
C GLN A 262 12.00 18.10 -19.50
N THR A 263 11.97 18.62 -20.74
CA THR A 263 10.75 18.69 -21.54
C THR A 263 10.64 17.43 -22.38
N VAL A 264 9.46 16.79 -22.32
CA VAL A 264 9.18 15.51 -22.97
C VAL A 264 7.84 15.54 -23.70
N SER A 265 7.69 14.72 -24.73
CA SER A 265 6.37 14.35 -25.24
C SER A 265 5.89 13.10 -24.51
N LEU A 266 4.59 13.04 -24.21
CA LEU A 266 3.96 11.89 -23.56
C LEU A 266 3.02 11.20 -24.55
N GLN A 267 3.09 9.89 -24.59
CA GLN A 267 2.13 9.06 -25.31
C GLN A 267 0.98 8.68 -24.37
N LYS A 268 -0.20 8.41 -24.91
CA LYS A 268 -1.30 7.85 -24.13
C LYS A 268 -0.87 6.57 -23.42
N GLY A 269 -1.15 6.48 -22.12
CA GLY A 269 -0.74 5.36 -21.25
C GLY A 269 0.48 5.69 -20.39
N ILE A 270 1.25 4.67 -20.03
CA ILE A 270 2.41 4.79 -19.14
C ILE A 270 3.65 5.28 -19.92
N ASN A 271 4.27 6.33 -19.41
CA ASN A 271 5.54 6.90 -19.90
C ASN A 271 6.58 6.80 -18.78
N LYS A 272 7.81 6.42 -19.11
CA LYS A 272 8.94 6.33 -18.17
C LYS A 272 10.00 7.34 -18.52
N ILE A 273 10.27 8.26 -17.60
CA ILE A 273 11.21 9.36 -17.78
C ILE A 273 12.36 9.16 -16.80
N SER A 274 13.59 9.27 -17.29
CA SER A 274 14.81 9.16 -16.47
C SER A 274 15.50 10.51 -16.39
N LEU A 275 15.64 11.04 -15.18
CA LEU A 275 16.25 12.35 -14.91
C LEU A 275 17.53 12.18 -14.09
N PRO A 276 18.72 12.16 -14.72
CA PRO A 276 19.98 12.07 -14.00
C PRO A 276 20.35 13.38 -13.32
N PHE A 277 20.82 13.29 -12.07
CA PHE A 277 21.35 14.43 -11.30
C PHE A 277 22.41 14.00 -10.30
N SER A 278 23.02 14.94 -9.60
CA SER A 278 24.00 14.61 -8.57
C SER A 278 24.03 15.60 -7.42
N ILE A 279 24.40 15.09 -6.25
CA ILE A 279 24.63 15.89 -5.05
C ILE A 279 26.12 15.76 -4.67
N LYS A 280 26.79 16.91 -4.56
CA LYS A 280 28.18 16.98 -4.08
C LYS A 280 28.23 16.94 -2.56
N SER A 281 29.17 16.17 -2.02
CA SER A 281 29.39 16.00 -0.57
C SER A 281 28.08 15.71 0.18
N PRO A 282 27.31 14.68 -0.21
CA PRO A 282 26.02 14.40 0.41
C PRO A 282 26.18 14.02 1.88
N LYS A 283 25.17 14.37 2.69
CA LYS A 283 24.97 13.71 3.99
C LYS A 283 24.44 12.32 3.72
N LEU A 284 25.17 11.32 4.18
CA LEU A 284 24.78 9.92 3.98
C LEU A 284 23.75 9.49 5.03
N TRP A 285 22.85 8.62 4.62
CA TRP A 285 21.98 7.89 5.54
C TRP A 285 22.77 6.77 6.22
N TRP A 286 22.62 6.62 7.51
CA TRP A 286 23.25 5.54 8.29
C TRP A 286 22.22 4.78 9.10
N SER A 287 22.47 3.49 9.27
CA SER A 287 21.64 2.68 10.16
C SER A 287 21.93 2.99 11.62
N ASN A 288 20.95 2.73 12.48
CA ASN A 288 21.02 2.96 13.90
C ASN A 288 22.33 2.43 14.53
N GLY A 289 23.01 3.26 15.28
CA GLY A 289 24.31 2.97 15.92
C GLY A 289 25.54 3.20 15.03
N LEU A 290 25.39 3.60 13.74
CA LEU A 290 26.50 3.91 12.84
C LEU A 290 26.58 5.39 12.46
N GLY A 291 25.53 6.16 12.66
CA GLY A 291 25.47 7.57 12.35
C GLY A 291 24.03 8.08 12.23
N GLU A 292 23.87 9.29 11.70
CA GLU A 292 22.55 9.91 11.48
C GLU A 292 21.83 9.28 10.29
N PRO A 293 20.54 8.92 10.40
CA PRO A 293 19.71 8.49 9.28
C PRO A 293 19.18 9.70 8.50
N HIS A 294 20.08 10.44 7.83
CA HIS A 294 19.72 11.68 7.14
C HIS A 294 18.86 11.40 5.91
N LEU A 295 17.73 12.09 5.80
CA LEU A 295 16.80 12.01 4.68
C LEU A 295 16.81 13.30 3.86
N TYR A 296 16.82 13.16 2.54
CA TYR A 296 16.58 14.23 1.58
C TYR A 296 15.11 14.18 1.15
N SER A 297 14.47 15.35 1.10
CA SER A 297 13.13 15.45 0.52
C SER A 297 13.25 15.93 -0.92
N PHE A 298 12.79 15.08 -1.86
CA PHE A 298 12.75 15.40 -3.29
C PHE A 298 11.31 15.60 -3.71
N ARG A 299 11.07 16.74 -4.39
CA ARG A 299 9.79 17.05 -5.01
C ARG A 299 9.92 16.91 -6.52
N THR A 300 9.05 16.10 -7.11
CA THR A 300 8.90 15.95 -8.56
C THR A 300 7.62 16.67 -8.99
N ASP A 301 7.74 17.61 -9.90
CA ASP A 301 6.59 18.33 -10.49
C ASP A 301 6.42 17.93 -11.95
N LEU A 302 5.17 17.66 -12.33
CA LEU A 302 4.73 17.47 -13.71
C LEU A 302 3.92 18.67 -14.12
N THR A 303 4.36 19.35 -15.19
CA THR A 303 3.69 20.53 -15.74
C THR A 303 3.28 20.28 -17.17
N VAL A 304 2.02 20.54 -17.50
CA VAL A 304 1.46 20.44 -18.87
C VAL A 304 0.85 21.79 -19.21
N ASN A 305 1.13 22.32 -20.40
CA ASN A 305 0.66 23.63 -20.84
C ASN A 305 0.93 24.77 -19.85
N ASN A 306 2.10 24.77 -19.20
CA ASN A 306 2.52 25.71 -18.15
C ASN A 306 1.63 25.70 -16.88
N GLN A 307 0.86 24.64 -16.66
CA GLN A 307 0.10 24.41 -15.43
C GLN A 307 0.59 23.16 -14.76
N THR A 308 0.72 23.18 -13.43
CA THR A 308 1.05 21.99 -12.65
C THR A 308 -0.07 20.96 -12.78
N SER A 309 0.24 19.83 -13.43
CA SER A 309 -0.67 18.71 -13.60
C SER A 309 -0.65 17.77 -12.40
N ASP A 310 0.54 17.57 -11.80
CA ASP A 310 0.71 16.75 -10.61
C ASP A 310 2.02 17.08 -9.90
N ALA A 311 2.14 16.66 -8.63
CA ALA A 311 3.35 16.78 -7.83
C ALA A 311 3.49 15.58 -6.88
N TRP A 312 4.73 15.08 -6.76
CA TRP A 312 5.09 13.98 -5.88
C TRP A 312 6.23 14.39 -4.96
N THR A 313 6.14 14.06 -3.67
CA THR A 313 7.23 14.32 -2.72
C THR A 313 7.56 13.05 -1.97
N GLU A 314 8.85 12.74 -1.87
CA GLU A 314 9.34 11.58 -1.12
C GLU A 314 10.60 11.91 -0.32
N GLU A 315 10.81 11.21 0.79
CA GLU A 315 12.01 11.28 1.60
C GLU A 315 12.94 10.11 1.24
N VAL A 316 14.21 10.40 0.98
CA VAL A 316 15.18 9.41 0.51
C VAL A 316 16.47 9.49 1.29
N GLY A 317 16.88 8.39 1.91
CA GLY A 317 18.20 8.24 2.51
C GLY A 317 19.26 7.90 1.47
N LEU A 318 20.26 8.77 1.27
CA LEU A 318 21.34 8.52 0.31
C LEU A 318 22.37 7.55 0.89
N ARG A 319 22.49 6.37 0.31
CA ARG A 319 23.35 5.30 0.80
C ARG A 319 23.85 4.36 -0.28
N SER A 320 25.00 3.78 -0.09
CA SER A 320 25.44 2.57 -0.79
C SER A 320 25.10 1.37 0.08
N LEU A 321 24.28 0.46 -0.42
CA LEU A 321 23.90 -0.77 0.28
C LEU A 321 24.24 -1.97 -0.61
N LYS A 322 25.02 -2.91 -0.09
CA LYS A 322 25.44 -4.12 -0.82
C LYS A 322 25.31 -5.36 0.06
N ILE A 323 24.91 -6.45 -0.54
CA ILE A 323 25.06 -7.78 0.08
C ILE A 323 26.40 -8.37 -0.38
N ILE A 324 27.27 -8.64 0.57
CA ILE A 324 28.56 -9.24 0.31
C ILE A 324 28.47 -10.76 0.46
N ASN A 325 28.53 -11.43 -0.69
CA ASN A 325 28.49 -12.90 -0.78
C ASN A 325 29.65 -13.36 -1.68
N ARG A 326 30.76 -13.71 -1.05
CA ARG A 326 31.98 -14.15 -1.73
C ARG A 326 32.60 -15.35 -1.01
N PRO A 327 33.32 -16.24 -1.71
CA PRO A 327 34.03 -17.35 -1.09
C PRO A 327 35.01 -16.85 -0.03
N ASP A 328 35.12 -17.60 1.07
CA ASP A 328 36.17 -17.47 2.09
C ASP A 328 36.74 -18.86 2.44
N LYS A 329 37.57 -18.94 3.44
CA LYS A 329 38.23 -20.20 3.85
C LYS A 329 37.26 -21.27 4.39
N ASP A 330 36.12 -20.86 4.93
CA ASP A 330 35.17 -21.74 5.62
C ASP A 330 33.85 -21.90 4.82
N GLY A 331 33.69 -21.20 3.65
CA GLY A 331 32.48 -21.26 2.83
C GLY A 331 32.23 -20.00 2.02
N LYS A 332 31.20 -19.24 2.38
CA LYS A 332 30.86 -17.95 1.75
C LYS A 332 30.43 -16.94 2.81
N THR A 333 30.90 -15.70 2.66
CA THR A 333 30.40 -14.58 3.46
C THR A 333 28.96 -14.28 3.09
N PHE A 334 28.20 -13.78 4.07
CA PHE A 334 26.87 -13.21 3.84
C PHE A 334 26.65 -12.10 4.85
N TYR A 335 26.85 -10.85 4.42
CA TYR A 335 26.64 -9.70 5.27
C TYR A 335 26.25 -8.46 4.46
N VAL A 336 25.67 -7.47 5.15
CA VAL A 336 25.34 -6.15 4.61
C VAL A 336 26.56 -5.25 4.71
N GLU A 337 26.89 -4.56 3.62
CA GLU A 337 27.84 -3.45 3.62
C GLU A 337 27.08 -2.16 3.36
N LEU A 338 27.11 -1.22 4.33
CA LEU A 338 26.49 0.09 4.24
C LEU A 338 27.57 1.17 4.14
N ASN A 339 27.56 1.94 3.05
CA ASN A 339 28.52 3.02 2.80
C ASN A 339 30.00 2.57 2.93
N GLY A 340 30.29 1.32 2.52
CA GLY A 340 31.61 0.72 2.60
C GLY A 340 31.98 0.12 3.97
N ILE A 341 31.05 0.11 4.93
CA ILE A 341 31.28 -0.45 6.27
C ILE A 341 30.46 -1.75 6.43
N PRO A 342 31.09 -2.88 6.77
CA PRO A 342 30.38 -4.10 7.14
C PRO A 342 29.47 -3.87 8.34
N VAL A 343 28.20 -4.27 8.22
CA VAL A 343 27.19 -4.10 9.27
C VAL A 343 26.84 -5.46 9.86
N PHE A 344 26.98 -5.61 11.16
CA PHE A 344 26.38 -6.72 11.89
C PHE A 344 24.89 -6.43 12.07
N ALA A 345 24.02 -7.24 11.44
CA ALA A 345 22.59 -7.10 11.49
C ALA A 345 22.05 -7.52 12.86
N LYS A 346 21.79 -6.52 13.72
CA LYS A 346 21.17 -6.69 15.04
C LYS A 346 19.68 -6.42 14.91
N GLY A 347 18.85 -7.42 15.14
CA GLY A 347 17.42 -7.23 14.99
C GLY A 347 16.61 -8.48 15.25
N ALA A 348 15.39 -8.49 14.73
CA ALA A 348 14.44 -9.56 14.94
C ALA A 348 13.59 -9.80 13.68
N ASN A 349 12.92 -10.96 13.63
CA ASN A 349 11.81 -11.15 12.72
C ASN A 349 10.63 -10.29 13.20
N TYR A 350 10.06 -9.55 12.28
CA TYR A 350 8.85 -8.79 12.49
C TYR A 350 7.69 -9.57 11.88
N ILE A 351 6.71 -9.89 12.71
CA ILE A 351 5.44 -10.50 12.33
C ILE A 351 4.32 -9.46 12.44
N PRO A 352 3.13 -9.67 11.86
CA PRO A 352 2.01 -8.76 12.03
C PRO A 352 1.74 -8.44 13.50
N GLN A 353 1.57 -7.16 13.83
CA GLN A 353 1.34 -6.70 15.21
C GLN A 353 -0.03 -7.13 15.77
N ASP A 354 -0.97 -7.41 14.88
CA ASP A 354 -2.33 -7.84 15.22
C ASP A 354 -2.84 -8.82 14.14
N ASN A 355 -3.69 -9.74 14.51
CA ASN A 355 -4.42 -10.57 13.53
C ASN A 355 -5.29 -9.71 12.60
N PHE A 356 -5.78 -8.58 13.09
CA PHE A 356 -6.61 -7.64 12.38
C PHE A 356 -5.82 -6.36 12.11
N LEU A 357 -4.99 -6.35 11.09
CA LEU A 357 -4.07 -5.26 10.74
C LEU A 357 -4.70 -3.85 10.73
N PRO A 358 -5.96 -3.66 10.30
CA PRO A 358 -6.58 -2.33 10.37
C PRO A 358 -6.68 -1.72 11.78
N ARG A 359 -6.51 -2.51 12.84
CA ARG A 359 -6.48 -2.01 14.23
C ARG A 359 -5.13 -1.43 14.65
N VAL A 360 -4.06 -1.71 13.90
CA VAL A 360 -2.73 -1.19 14.23
C VAL A 360 -2.66 0.30 13.92
N THR A 361 -2.49 1.12 14.94
CA THR A 361 -2.47 2.58 14.79
C THR A 361 -1.09 3.10 14.36
N PRO A 362 -1.02 4.33 13.80
CA PRO A 362 0.26 5.00 13.53
C PRO A 362 1.18 5.06 14.75
N GLU A 363 0.64 5.32 15.94
CA GLU A 363 1.39 5.42 17.20
C GLU A 363 1.96 4.05 17.62
N GLN A 364 1.24 2.96 17.34
CA GLN A 364 1.75 1.60 17.59
C GLN A 364 2.89 1.25 16.64
N TYR A 365 2.81 1.63 15.36
CA TYR A 365 3.91 1.47 14.41
C TYR A 365 5.14 2.28 14.87
N GLU A 366 4.97 3.56 15.20
CA GLU A 366 6.08 4.40 15.65
C GLU A 366 6.70 3.86 16.94
N LYS A 367 5.87 3.47 17.92
CA LYS A 367 6.36 2.87 19.16
C LYS A 367 7.19 1.63 18.90
N THR A 368 6.74 0.72 18.03
CA THR A 368 7.45 -0.53 17.74
C THR A 368 8.83 -0.27 17.10
N ILE A 369 8.90 0.65 16.13
CA ILE A 369 10.17 0.98 15.48
C ILE A 369 11.10 1.73 16.42
N LEU A 370 10.57 2.64 17.24
CA LEU A 370 11.34 3.37 18.24
C LEU A 370 11.88 2.43 19.34
N ASP A 371 11.08 1.48 19.81
CA ASP A 371 11.50 0.47 20.78
C ASP A 371 12.63 -0.40 20.20
N ALA A 372 12.52 -0.81 18.93
CA ALA A 372 13.60 -1.54 18.24
C ALA A 372 14.88 -0.71 18.15
N ALA A 373 14.79 0.57 17.77
CA ALA A 373 15.93 1.47 17.70
C ALA A 373 16.57 1.69 19.09
N ASN A 374 15.76 1.90 20.14
CA ASN A 374 16.21 2.06 21.52
C ASN A 374 16.86 0.78 22.09
N ALA A 375 16.44 -0.39 21.62
CA ALA A 375 17.09 -1.66 21.93
C ALA A 375 18.39 -1.90 21.12
N ASN A 376 18.88 -0.87 20.42
CA ASN A 376 20.05 -0.92 19.54
C ASN A 376 19.94 -1.91 18.37
N MET A 377 18.71 -2.21 17.92
CA MET A 377 18.50 -2.90 16.67
C MET A 377 18.80 -1.96 15.49
N ASN A 378 19.29 -2.51 14.38
CA ASN A 378 19.56 -1.77 13.16
C ASN A 378 18.93 -2.43 11.92
N MET A 379 18.23 -3.55 12.09
CA MET A 379 17.53 -4.26 11.03
C MET A 379 16.28 -4.97 11.56
N LEU A 380 15.22 -4.98 10.76
CA LEU A 380 14.05 -5.82 10.98
C LEU A 380 13.79 -6.65 9.73
N ARG A 381 13.41 -7.93 9.89
CA ARG A 381 12.98 -8.78 8.79
C ARG A 381 11.46 -8.88 8.81
N ILE A 382 10.83 -8.37 7.74
CA ILE A 382 9.40 -8.56 7.51
C ILE A 382 9.18 -9.99 7.03
N TRP A 383 8.53 -10.77 7.87
CA TRP A 383 8.32 -12.19 7.65
C TRP A 383 7.29 -12.49 6.55
N GLY A 384 7.60 -13.42 5.64
CA GLY A 384 6.82 -13.70 4.43
C GLY A 384 5.47 -14.37 4.63
N GLY A 385 5.14 -14.84 5.83
CA GLY A 385 3.79 -15.33 6.16
C GLY A 385 2.80 -14.23 6.55
N GLY A 386 3.27 -12.97 6.61
CA GLY A 386 2.49 -11.79 6.95
C GLY A 386 1.99 -11.01 5.74
N THR A 387 2.23 -9.70 5.75
CA THR A 387 1.85 -8.76 4.69
C THR A 387 3.01 -7.83 4.37
N TYR A 388 2.98 -7.20 3.17
CA TYR A 388 3.75 -5.98 2.96
C TYR A 388 3.18 -4.91 3.89
N GLU A 389 4.05 -4.24 4.65
CA GLU A 389 3.61 -3.26 5.65
C GLU A 389 3.06 -1.97 5.02
N SER A 390 2.51 -1.08 5.85
CA SER A 390 2.08 0.25 5.41
C SER A 390 3.29 1.12 5.05
N ASP A 391 3.07 2.12 4.19
CA ASP A 391 4.11 3.09 3.83
C ASP A 391 4.72 3.74 5.07
N LEU A 392 3.91 4.01 6.10
CA LEU A 392 4.35 4.56 7.38
C LEU A 392 5.43 3.70 8.06
N PHE A 393 5.29 2.37 8.00
CA PHE A 393 6.29 1.47 8.60
C PHE A 393 7.68 1.69 7.97
N TYR A 394 7.74 1.75 6.64
CA TYR A 394 9.01 1.96 5.93
C TYR A 394 9.57 3.36 6.14
N GLN A 395 8.71 4.40 6.17
CA GLN A 395 9.09 5.78 6.50
C GLN A 395 9.68 5.88 7.91
N LEU A 396 9.11 5.18 8.88
CA LEU A 396 9.65 5.12 10.23
C LEU A 396 11.00 4.39 10.27
N CYS A 397 11.14 3.28 9.53
CA CYS A 397 12.43 2.59 9.41
C CYS A 397 13.51 3.49 8.81
N ASP A 398 13.19 4.26 7.76
CA ASP A 398 14.12 5.23 7.17
C ASP A 398 14.49 6.33 8.16
N ARG A 399 13.53 6.86 8.93
CA ARG A 399 13.71 7.93 9.92
C ARG A 399 14.55 7.49 11.13
N TYR A 400 14.35 6.26 11.61
CA TYR A 400 15.04 5.73 12.79
C TYR A 400 16.28 4.89 12.46
N GLY A 401 16.65 4.79 11.19
CA GLY A 401 17.86 4.09 10.78
C GLY A 401 17.76 2.56 10.86
N ILE A 402 16.58 2.02 10.61
CA ILE A 402 16.35 0.57 10.62
C ILE A 402 16.41 0.04 9.19
N LEU A 403 17.36 -0.83 8.91
CA LEU A 403 17.40 -1.61 7.66
C LEU A 403 16.24 -2.61 7.62
N VAL A 404 15.68 -2.80 6.46
CA VAL A 404 14.58 -3.75 6.27
C VAL A 404 15.03 -4.91 5.38
N TRP A 405 14.88 -6.13 5.87
CA TRP A 405 14.90 -7.35 5.06
C TRP A 405 13.44 -7.72 4.74
N GLN A 406 13.03 -7.53 3.49
CA GLN A 406 11.66 -7.80 3.07
C GLN A 406 11.57 -9.18 2.42
N ASP A 407 10.81 -10.10 3.04
CA ASP A 407 10.40 -11.33 2.35
C ASP A 407 9.29 -11.01 1.33
N PHE A 408 9.23 -11.76 0.24
CA PHE A 408 8.07 -11.72 -0.67
C PHE A 408 6.90 -12.52 -0.09
N MET A 409 5.67 -12.01 -0.31
CA MET A 409 4.42 -12.60 0.18
C MET A 409 3.80 -13.58 -0.82
#